data_9cdee52b6fe4ec42fb7b0d0839f0144d
#
_entry.id   9cdee52b6fe4ec42fb7b0d0839f0144d
#
_cell.length_a   1.000
_cell.length_b   1.000
_cell.length_c   1.000
_cell.angle_alpha   90.00
_cell.angle_beta   90.00
_cell.angle_gamma   90.00
#
_symmetry.space_group_name_H-M   'P 1'
#
loop_
_entity.id
_entity.type
_entity.pdbx_description
1 polymer ?
#
loop_
_entity_poly.entity_id
_entity_poly.type
_entity_poly.pdbx_seq_one_letter_code
_entity_poly.pdbx_strand_id
1 'polypeptide(L)'
;MNQHQENALRIELEKLRIQNERMRKMATRNGFFTIYFENCKTAKNNIEAFTLTNDEYYKYFGEFRYNSYDAFRKQKNNFLKK
;
A
#
# COMPACT_ATOMS: atom_id res chain seq x y z
N MET A 1 8.20 -27.66 20.95
CA MET A 1 8.85 -26.46 20.42
C MET A 1 9.48 -25.66 21.55
N ASN A 2 10.68 -25.15 21.36
CA ASN A 2 11.24 -24.26 22.36
C ASN A 2 10.68 -22.83 22.20
N GLN A 3 10.92 -21.99 23.18
CA GLN A 3 10.36 -20.64 23.24
C GLN A 3 10.80 -19.77 22.04
N HIS A 4 12.02 -19.95 21.54
CA HIS A 4 12.52 -19.21 20.38
C HIS A 4 11.76 -19.54 19.12
N GLN A 5 11.44 -20.81 18.89
CA GLN A 5 10.67 -21.23 17.73
C GLN A 5 9.25 -20.71 17.77
N GLU A 6 8.62 -20.70 18.95
CA GLU A 6 7.27 -20.13 19.12
C GLU A 6 7.27 -18.63 18.83
N ASN A 7 8.25 -17.91 19.34
CA ASN A 7 8.35 -16.47 19.10
C ASN A 7 8.58 -16.15 17.63
N ALA A 8 9.44 -16.91 16.94
CA ALA A 8 9.69 -16.73 15.51
C ALA A 8 8.41 -16.96 14.69
N LEU A 9 7.63 -18.00 15.02
CA LEU A 9 6.37 -18.29 14.35
C LEU A 9 5.35 -17.17 14.58
N ARG A 10 5.26 -16.65 15.79
CA ARG A 10 4.35 -15.53 16.10
C ARG A 10 4.69 -14.28 15.31
N ILE A 11 5.97 -13.95 15.21
CA ILE A 11 6.43 -12.79 14.45
C ILE A 11 6.10 -12.96 12.97
N GLU A 12 6.33 -14.15 12.43
CA GLU A 12 6.05 -14.42 11.03
C GLU A 12 4.54 -14.36 10.71
N LEU A 13 3.71 -14.93 11.58
CA LEU A 13 2.25 -14.84 11.43
C LEU A 13 1.76 -13.41 11.52
N GLU A 14 2.33 -12.61 12.41
CA GLU A 14 1.97 -11.20 12.53
C GLU A 14 2.33 -10.42 11.28
N LYS A 15 3.50 -10.66 10.69
CA LYS A 15 3.91 -10.04 9.43
C LYS A 15 2.96 -10.40 8.29
N LEU A 16 2.57 -11.66 8.18
CA LEU A 16 1.63 -12.13 7.15
C LEU A 16 0.25 -11.48 7.33
N ARG A 17 -0.20 -11.35 8.56
CA ARG A 17 -1.47 -10.69 8.86
C ARG A 17 -1.46 -9.22 8.43
N ILE A 18 -0.40 -8.50 8.76
CA ILE A 18 -0.24 -7.09 8.38
C ILE A 18 -0.22 -6.95 6.86
N GLN A 19 0.51 -7.81 6.17
CA GLN A 19 0.57 -7.82 4.71
C GLN A 19 -0.82 -8.06 4.10
N ASN A 20 -1.58 -9.01 4.65
CA ASN A 20 -2.91 -9.32 4.15
C ASN A 20 -3.88 -8.15 4.35
N GLU A 21 -3.79 -7.48 5.48
CA GLU A 21 -4.60 -6.29 5.75
C GLU A 21 -4.27 -5.16 4.78
N ARG A 22 -2.99 -4.91 4.52
CA ARG A 22 -2.58 -3.90 3.54
C ARG A 22 -3.04 -4.26 2.14
N MET A 23 -2.92 -5.52 1.74
CA MET A 23 -3.37 -5.98 0.43
C MET A 23 -4.87 -5.75 0.26
N ARG A 24 -5.68 -6.12 1.25
CA ARG A 24 -7.13 -5.89 1.22
C ARG A 24 -7.46 -4.41 1.13
N LYS A 25 -6.74 -3.59 1.90
CA LYS A 25 -6.92 -2.15 1.89
C LYS A 25 -6.60 -1.57 0.52
N MET A 26 -5.48 -1.98 -0.09
CA MET A 26 -5.07 -1.51 -1.40
C MET A 26 -5.98 -1.97 -2.54
N ALA A 27 -6.73 -3.03 -2.35
CA ALA A 27 -7.68 -3.50 -3.35
C ALA A 27 -8.84 -2.53 -3.55
N THR A 28 -9.11 -1.66 -2.58
CA THR A 28 -10.15 -0.64 -2.70
C THR A 28 -9.55 0.70 -3.12
N ARG A 29 -10.36 1.51 -3.83
CA ARG A 29 -9.94 2.86 -4.22
C ARG A 29 -9.59 3.70 -3.01
N ASN A 30 -10.46 3.73 -2.02
CA ASN A 30 -10.25 4.55 -0.81
C ASN A 30 -9.01 4.09 -0.03
N GLY A 31 -8.80 2.78 0.08
CA GLY A 31 -7.65 2.23 0.77
C GLY A 31 -6.34 2.55 0.06
N PHE A 32 -6.32 2.50 -1.27
CA PHE A 32 -5.14 2.88 -2.05
C PHE A 32 -4.77 4.34 -1.77
N PHE A 33 -5.75 5.26 -1.81
CA PHE A 33 -5.49 6.67 -1.51
C PHE A 33 -5.03 6.87 -0.07
N THR A 34 -5.60 6.13 0.88
CA THR A 34 -5.17 6.23 2.29
C THR A 34 -3.69 5.88 2.43
N ILE A 35 -3.25 4.80 1.80
CA ILE A 35 -1.85 4.38 1.82
C ILE A 35 -0.97 5.40 1.10
N TYR A 36 -1.45 5.95 -0.02
CA TYR A 36 -0.74 7.02 -0.72
C TYR A 36 -0.50 8.22 0.20
N PHE A 37 -1.52 8.67 0.91
CA PHE A 37 -1.38 9.81 1.81
C PHE A 37 -0.45 9.52 2.99
N GLU A 38 -0.44 8.29 3.47
CA GLU A 38 0.54 7.87 4.48
C GLU A 38 1.96 7.97 3.92
N ASN A 39 2.18 7.52 2.69
CA ASN A 39 3.49 7.58 2.05
C ASN A 39 3.93 9.02 1.77
N CYS A 40 2.99 9.95 1.58
CA CYS A 40 3.31 11.37 1.40
C CYS A 40 4.04 11.97 2.60
N LYS A 41 3.83 11.41 3.79
CA LYS A 41 4.46 11.93 5.02
C LYS A 41 5.98 11.72 5.03
N THR A 42 6.47 10.70 4.34
CA THR A 42 7.89 10.34 4.34
C THR A 42 8.55 10.49 2.98
N ALA A 43 7.77 10.53 1.90
CA ALA A 43 8.29 10.69 0.54
C ALA A 43 8.74 12.13 0.30
N LYS A 44 9.66 12.33 -0.64
CA LYS A 44 10.19 13.65 -0.98
C LYS A 44 9.16 14.50 -1.72
N ASN A 45 8.28 13.88 -2.50
CA ASN A 45 7.27 14.57 -3.28
C ASN A 45 6.12 13.61 -3.58
N ASN A 46 5.08 14.13 -4.23
CA ASN A 46 3.87 13.36 -4.53
C ASN A 46 4.13 12.25 -5.55
N ILE A 47 5.04 12.46 -6.50
CA ILE A 47 5.37 11.45 -7.50
C ILE A 47 6.06 10.26 -6.83
N GLU A 48 6.98 10.51 -5.91
CA GLU A 48 7.63 9.45 -5.15
C GLU A 48 6.62 8.68 -4.30
N ALA A 49 5.73 9.38 -3.62
CA ALA A 49 4.68 8.74 -2.82
C ALA A 49 3.79 7.86 -3.67
N PHE A 50 3.41 8.33 -4.86
CA PHE A 50 2.62 7.53 -5.81
C PHE A 50 3.40 6.30 -6.27
N THR A 51 4.67 6.47 -6.63
CA THR A 51 5.51 5.36 -7.09
C THR A 51 5.61 4.27 -6.03
N LEU A 52 5.88 4.65 -4.78
CA LEU A 52 5.95 3.70 -3.67
C LEU A 52 4.63 2.94 -3.49
N THR A 53 3.51 3.64 -3.56
CA THR A 53 2.19 3.04 -3.37
C THR A 53 1.85 2.10 -4.52
N ASN A 54 2.09 2.54 -5.75
CA ASN A 54 1.78 1.76 -6.95
C ASN A 54 2.68 0.52 -7.06
N ASP A 55 3.96 0.64 -6.65
CA ASP A 55 4.88 -0.49 -6.62
C ASP A 55 4.45 -1.52 -5.58
N GLU A 56 3.96 -1.07 -4.43
CA GLU A 56 3.43 -1.99 -3.41
C GLU A 56 2.20 -2.73 -3.95
N TYR A 57 1.32 -2.03 -4.66
CA TYR A 57 0.17 -2.66 -5.30
C TYR A 57 0.60 -3.73 -6.31
N TYR A 58 1.61 -3.42 -7.14
CA TYR A 58 2.15 -4.38 -8.10
C TYR A 58 2.69 -5.62 -7.40
N LYS A 59 3.36 -5.44 -6.26
CA LYS A 59 3.90 -6.56 -5.47
C LYS A 59 2.81 -7.53 -5.04
N TYR A 60 1.61 -7.02 -4.69
CA TYR A 60 0.51 -7.87 -4.23
C TYR A 60 -0.33 -8.45 -5.35
N PHE A 61 -0.53 -7.71 -6.43
CA PHE A 61 -1.51 -8.07 -7.46
C PHE A 61 -0.91 -8.39 -8.81
N GLY A 62 0.40 -8.18 -9.01
CA GLY A 62 1.06 -8.48 -10.27
C GLY A 62 0.78 -7.50 -11.40
N GLU A 63 0.14 -6.38 -11.09
CA GLU A 63 -0.14 -5.30 -12.03
C GLU A 63 -0.15 -3.98 -11.31
N PHE A 64 0.06 -2.87 -12.03
CA PHE A 64 -0.05 -1.54 -11.46
C PHE A 64 -1.52 -1.12 -11.41
N ARG A 65 -1.92 -0.44 -10.35
CA ARG A 65 -3.29 0.09 -10.26
C ARG A 65 -3.51 1.23 -11.24
N TYR A 66 -2.50 2.07 -11.44
CA TYR A 66 -2.54 3.17 -12.40
C TYR A 66 -1.32 3.08 -13.30
N ASN A 67 -1.52 3.34 -14.60
CA ASN A 67 -0.46 3.22 -15.58
C ASN A 67 0.48 4.42 -15.59
N SER A 68 0.04 5.56 -15.03
CA SER A 68 0.84 6.78 -15.00
C SER A 68 0.43 7.65 -13.81
N TYR A 69 1.33 8.55 -13.44
CA TYR A 69 1.04 9.54 -12.42
C TYR A 69 -0.11 10.47 -12.84
N ASP A 70 -0.19 10.82 -14.11
CA ASP A 70 -1.27 11.68 -14.60
C ASP A 70 -2.63 11.03 -14.44
N ALA A 71 -2.75 9.74 -14.76
CA ALA A 71 -4.00 9.00 -14.56
C ALA A 71 -4.38 8.97 -13.08
N PHE A 72 -3.40 8.71 -12.21
CA PHE A 72 -3.61 8.73 -10.76
C PHE A 72 -4.04 10.11 -10.27
N ARG A 73 -3.36 11.16 -10.72
CA ARG A 73 -3.65 12.54 -10.30
C ARG A 73 -5.09 12.94 -10.61
N LYS A 74 -5.59 12.55 -11.77
CA LYS A 74 -6.98 12.82 -12.15
C LYS A 74 -7.95 12.17 -11.18
N GLN A 75 -7.70 10.92 -10.83
CA GLN A 75 -8.54 10.18 -9.87
C GLN A 75 -8.42 10.77 -8.47
N LYS A 76 -7.23 11.19 -8.07
CA LYS A 76 -7.01 11.85 -6.79
C LYS A 76 -7.81 13.15 -6.69
N ASN A 77 -7.80 13.96 -7.73
CA ASN A 77 -8.55 15.21 -7.74
C ASN A 77 -10.05 14.96 -7.62
N ASN A 78 -10.56 13.96 -8.31
CA ASN A 78 -11.96 13.56 -8.19
C ASN A 78 -12.29 13.07 -6.78
N PHE A 79 -11.39 12.31 -6.16
CA PHE A 79 -11.55 11.82 -4.80
C PHE A 79 -11.62 12.97 -3.79
N LEU A 80 -10.79 14.01 -3.96
CA LEU A 80 -10.72 15.15 -3.04
C LEU A 80 -11.86 16.14 -3.22
N LYS A 81 -12.59 16.08 -4.33
CA LYS A 81 -13.72 16.99 -4.61
C LYS A 81 -15.01 16.62 -3.92
N LYS A 82 -15.04 15.56 -3.19
CA LYS A 82 -16.26 15.17 -2.46
C LYS A 82 -16.55 16.10 -1.30
#